data_5c62dd80afc0a252e8c271ec8d938c13
#
_entry.id   5c62dd80afc0a252e8c271ec8d938c13
#
_cell.length_a   1.000
_cell.length_b   1.000
_cell.length_c   1.000
_cell.angle_alpha   90.00
_cell.angle_beta   90.00
_cell.angle_gamma   90.00
#
_symmetry.space_group_name_H-M   'P 1'
#
loop_
_entity.id
_entity.type
_entity.pdbx_description
1 polymer ?
#
loop_
_entity_poly.entity_id
_entity_poly.type
_entity_poly.pdbx_seq_one_letter_code
_entity_poly.pdbx_strand_id
1 'polypeptide(L)'
;MSATETIAAVREQGGLVGIPHPFDRFRGSLLRDARMSSLAPQVDWVEAHNARLLGRGNELAAEFAAANHLPGVAVSDAHSVLEVGVAYTAVTGDPSTAAGLLAALLGMELVPGRASVVVRVLTPVAKVIQRARGNGRVARRPDATGRASVR
;
A
#
# COMPACT_ATOMS: atom_id res chain seq x y z
N MET A 1 -16.15 2.26 8.55
CA MET A 1 -15.06 2.33 9.54
C MET A 1 -14.16 3.50 9.15
N SER A 2 -13.77 4.31 10.12
CA SER A 2 -12.72 5.32 9.98
C SER A 2 -11.33 4.67 9.89
N ALA A 3 -10.30 5.44 9.52
CA ALA A 3 -8.93 4.92 9.51
C ALA A 3 -8.49 4.43 10.90
N THR A 4 -8.81 5.19 11.95
CA THR A 4 -8.48 4.82 13.34
C THR A 4 -9.17 3.53 13.78
N GLU A 5 -10.46 3.36 13.47
CA GLU A 5 -11.18 2.11 13.77
C GLU A 5 -10.60 0.92 13.00
N THR A 6 -10.16 1.15 11.76
CA THR A 6 -9.51 0.10 10.96
C THR A 6 -8.17 -0.30 11.57
N ILE A 7 -7.36 0.68 11.98
CA ILE A 7 -6.08 0.43 12.65
C ILE A 7 -6.31 -0.36 13.96
N ALA A 8 -7.26 0.06 14.78
CA ALA A 8 -7.59 -0.65 16.02
C ALA A 8 -7.97 -2.12 15.76
N ALA A 9 -8.85 -2.38 14.79
CA ALA A 9 -9.27 -3.72 14.43
C ALA A 9 -8.13 -4.61 13.89
N VAL A 10 -7.15 -4.02 13.18
CA VAL A 10 -5.95 -4.73 12.73
C VAL A 10 -5.04 -5.05 13.92
N ARG A 11 -4.85 -4.10 14.84
CA ARG A 11 -4.04 -4.29 16.05
C ARG A 11 -4.61 -5.36 16.98
N GLU A 12 -5.92 -5.41 17.17
CA GLU A 12 -6.61 -6.46 17.96
C GLU A 12 -6.32 -7.87 17.43
N GLN A 13 -6.02 -8.01 16.13
CA GLN A 13 -5.65 -9.26 15.48
C GLN A 13 -4.12 -9.50 15.47
N GLY A 14 -3.32 -8.67 16.12
CA GLY A 14 -1.85 -8.74 16.09
C GLY A 14 -1.24 -8.31 14.75
N GLY A 15 -2.02 -7.63 13.90
CA GLY A 15 -1.58 -7.19 12.58
C GLY A 15 -0.77 -5.90 12.61
N LEU A 16 -0.05 -5.66 11.52
CA LEU A 16 0.73 -4.46 11.27
C LEU A 16 0.01 -3.55 10.27
N VAL A 17 0.30 -2.26 10.34
CA VAL A 17 -0.36 -1.24 9.50
C VAL A 17 0.68 -0.42 8.78
N GLY A 18 0.57 -0.33 7.45
CA GLY A 18 1.36 0.57 6.62
C GLY A 18 0.49 1.59 5.90
N ILE A 19 1.06 2.76 5.59
CA ILE A 19 0.40 3.78 4.77
C ILE A 19 0.84 3.58 3.31
N PRO A 20 -0.07 3.19 2.41
CA PRO A 20 0.24 3.03 0.99
C PRO A 20 0.24 4.38 0.28
N HIS A 21 1.17 4.57 -0.66
CA HIS A 21 1.29 5.71 -1.62
C HIS A 21 0.67 7.02 -1.12
N PRO A 22 1.14 7.60 0.02
CA PRO A 22 0.45 8.66 0.76
C PRO A 22 0.21 9.94 -0.02
N PHE A 23 1.01 10.25 -1.03
CA PHE A 23 0.91 11.47 -1.84
C PHE A 23 0.52 11.22 -3.29
N ASP A 24 -0.21 10.12 -3.56
CA ASP A 24 -0.75 9.87 -4.89
C ASP A 24 -1.89 10.86 -5.20
N ARG A 25 -1.65 11.74 -6.18
CA ARG A 25 -2.63 12.74 -6.62
C ARG A 25 -3.83 12.15 -7.35
N PHE A 26 -3.67 10.96 -7.93
CA PHE A 26 -4.67 10.35 -8.81
C PHE A 26 -5.55 9.34 -8.12
N ARG A 27 -5.14 8.81 -6.98
CA ARG A 27 -5.85 7.74 -6.27
C ARG A 27 -6.59 8.19 -5.02
N GLY A 28 -6.94 9.45 -4.90
CA GLY A 28 -7.70 9.92 -3.75
C GLY A 28 -7.03 9.49 -2.44
N SER A 29 -5.72 9.73 -2.33
CA SER A 29 -4.95 9.44 -1.13
C SER A 29 -5.70 9.98 0.09
N LEU A 30 -6.02 9.12 1.04
CA LEU A 30 -6.73 9.43 2.30
C LEU A 30 -6.10 10.57 3.10
N LEU A 31 -4.94 11.08 2.66
CA LEU A 31 -3.99 11.75 3.51
C LEU A 31 -3.45 13.04 2.91
N ARG A 32 -4.31 13.81 2.29
CA ARG A 32 -3.89 15.12 1.74
C ARG A 32 -3.59 16.18 2.80
N ASP A 33 -3.85 15.93 4.09
CA ASP A 33 -3.84 16.99 5.11
C ASP A 33 -3.34 16.52 6.49
N ALA A 34 -3.55 17.36 7.49
CA ALA A 34 -3.24 17.20 8.91
C ALA A 34 -3.60 15.81 9.51
N ARG A 35 -4.50 15.07 8.88
CA ARG A 35 -4.84 13.69 9.26
C ARG A 35 -3.68 12.72 9.14
N MET A 36 -2.74 12.96 8.22
CA MET A 36 -1.56 12.10 8.05
C MET A 36 -0.67 12.14 9.29
N SER A 37 -0.41 13.32 9.80
CA SER A 37 0.37 13.50 11.02
C SER A 37 -0.28 12.84 12.23
N SER A 38 -1.62 12.79 12.30
CA SER A 38 -2.34 12.13 13.39
C SER A 38 -2.33 10.59 13.28
N LEU A 39 -2.10 10.04 12.09
CA LEU A 39 -2.00 8.59 11.87
C LEU A 39 -0.57 8.07 12.00
N ALA A 40 0.44 8.92 11.80
CA ALA A 40 1.83 8.52 11.86
C ALA A 40 2.21 7.73 13.14
N PRO A 41 1.77 8.12 14.36
CA PRO A 41 2.08 7.36 15.58
C PRO A 41 1.36 5.99 15.68
N GLN A 42 0.43 5.70 14.77
CA GLN A 42 -0.42 4.51 14.82
C GLN A 42 -0.04 3.46 13.79
N VAL A 43 0.95 3.76 12.92
CA VAL A 43 1.35 2.88 11.82
C VAL A 43 2.79 2.41 11.99
N ASP A 44 3.17 1.35 11.29
CA ASP A 44 4.46 0.69 11.41
C ASP A 44 5.44 1.11 10.30
N TRP A 45 4.93 1.48 9.13
CA TRP A 45 5.73 1.97 8.00
C TRP A 45 4.92 2.81 7.02
N VAL A 46 5.63 3.41 6.08
CA VAL A 46 5.06 4.20 4.98
C VAL A 46 5.66 3.72 3.66
N GLU A 47 4.87 3.64 2.60
CA GLU A 47 5.41 3.50 1.24
C GLU A 47 6.12 4.79 0.84
N ALA A 48 7.43 4.86 1.13
CA ALA A 48 8.28 5.98 0.77
C ALA A 48 8.66 5.97 -0.71
N HIS A 49 8.65 4.80 -1.36
CA HIS A 49 8.84 4.67 -2.79
C HIS A 49 7.82 3.71 -3.39
N ASN A 50 6.98 4.21 -4.28
CA ASN A 50 6.05 3.42 -5.05
C ASN A 50 6.38 3.57 -6.55
N ALA A 51 6.65 2.43 -7.23
CA ALA A 51 7.09 2.43 -8.63
C ALA A 51 6.06 3.02 -9.61
N ARG A 52 4.81 3.14 -9.20
CA ARG A 52 3.73 3.69 -10.03
C ARG A 52 3.45 5.17 -9.78
N LEU A 53 3.99 5.76 -8.72
CA LEU A 53 3.82 7.19 -8.46
C LEU A 53 4.51 8.04 -9.52
N LEU A 54 3.84 9.15 -9.85
CA LEU A 54 4.35 10.18 -10.76
C LEU A 54 4.63 11.48 -10.00
N GLY A 55 5.57 12.25 -10.51
CA GLY A 55 5.96 13.53 -9.93
C GLY A 55 6.67 13.35 -8.58
N ARG A 56 6.45 14.29 -7.66
CA ARG A 56 7.14 14.37 -6.37
C ARG A 56 6.53 13.51 -5.25
N GLY A 57 5.58 12.61 -5.58
CA GLY A 57 4.89 11.82 -4.55
C GLY A 57 5.82 10.95 -3.69
N ASN A 58 6.83 10.33 -4.32
CA ASN A 58 7.83 9.53 -3.60
C ASN A 58 8.75 10.39 -2.72
N GLU A 59 9.15 11.58 -3.18
CA GLU A 59 9.97 12.50 -2.40
C GLU A 59 9.22 12.93 -1.13
N LEU A 60 7.97 13.38 -1.29
CA LEU A 60 7.12 13.78 -0.17
C LEU A 60 6.84 12.62 0.81
N ALA A 61 6.70 11.40 0.30
CA ALA A 61 6.51 10.21 1.12
C ALA A 61 7.75 9.86 1.94
N ALA A 62 8.94 9.97 1.34
CA ALA A 62 10.20 9.77 2.02
C ALA A 62 10.46 10.85 3.09
N GLU A 63 10.19 12.12 2.76
CA GLU A 63 10.27 13.24 3.72
C GLU A 63 9.33 13.02 4.90
N PHE A 64 8.09 12.59 4.64
CA PHE A 64 7.11 12.30 5.70
C PHE A 64 7.56 11.13 6.59
N ALA A 65 8.05 10.04 6.00
CA ALA A 65 8.56 8.88 6.74
C ALA A 65 9.71 9.30 7.67
N ALA A 66 10.67 10.06 7.14
CA ALA A 66 11.83 10.56 7.91
C ALA A 66 11.39 11.51 9.05
N ALA A 67 10.50 12.45 8.77
CA ALA A 67 10.01 13.42 9.76
C ALA A 67 9.24 12.77 10.92
N ASN A 68 8.65 11.60 10.69
CA ASN A 68 7.90 10.85 11.71
C ASN A 68 8.65 9.61 12.24
N HIS A 69 9.93 9.46 11.90
CA HIS A 69 10.77 8.32 12.31
C HIS A 69 10.16 6.95 11.96
N LEU A 70 9.42 6.88 10.84
CA LEU A 70 8.80 5.65 10.34
C LEU A 70 9.71 4.97 9.32
N PRO A 71 9.77 3.63 9.31
CA PRO A 71 10.35 2.89 8.21
C PRO A 71 9.68 3.28 6.88
N GLY A 72 10.48 3.69 5.90
CA GLY A 72 10.02 4.02 4.55
C GLY A 72 10.29 2.87 3.61
N VAL A 73 9.27 2.14 3.15
CA VAL A 73 9.43 0.97 2.27
C VAL A 73 9.34 1.32 0.79
N ALA A 74 9.98 0.51 -0.06
CA ALA A 74 9.84 0.55 -1.50
C ALA A 74 8.91 -0.57 -1.97
N VAL A 75 7.97 -0.25 -2.87
CA VAL A 75 7.00 -1.21 -3.39
C VAL A 75 6.80 -1.05 -4.90
N SER A 76 6.49 -2.15 -5.58
CA SER A 76 6.16 -2.12 -7.01
C SER A 76 4.73 -1.63 -7.29
N ASP A 77 3.81 -1.80 -6.35
CA ASP A 77 2.36 -1.57 -6.55
C ASP A 77 1.87 -2.29 -7.82
N ALA A 78 2.33 -3.53 -8.01
CA ALA A 78 2.16 -4.30 -9.24
C ALA A 78 0.68 -4.60 -9.51
N HIS A 79 0.24 -4.30 -10.73
CA HIS A 79 -1.09 -4.64 -11.24
C HIS A 79 -1.02 -5.66 -12.39
N SER A 80 0.19 -6.09 -12.72
CA SER A 80 0.49 -7.13 -13.70
C SER A 80 1.78 -7.85 -13.30
N VAL A 81 2.00 -9.05 -13.82
CA VAL A 81 3.23 -9.83 -13.59
C VAL A 81 4.50 -9.10 -14.04
N LEU A 82 4.39 -8.22 -15.02
CA LEU A 82 5.51 -7.41 -15.54
C LEU A 82 5.95 -6.31 -14.57
N GLU A 83 5.16 -6.01 -13.57
CA GLU A 83 5.46 -4.97 -12.56
C GLU A 83 5.98 -5.58 -11.25
N VAL A 84 5.84 -6.89 -11.07
CA VAL A 84 6.34 -7.56 -9.86
C VAL A 84 7.85 -7.42 -9.78
N GLY A 85 8.35 -6.93 -8.64
CA GLY A 85 9.78 -6.79 -8.39
C GLY A 85 10.48 -5.60 -9.06
N VAL A 86 9.75 -4.71 -9.77
CA VAL A 86 10.35 -3.46 -10.33
C VAL A 86 10.82 -2.50 -9.25
N ALA A 87 10.22 -2.54 -8.06
CA ALA A 87 10.70 -1.92 -6.85
C ALA A 87 10.32 -2.83 -5.69
N TYR A 88 11.20 -2.93 -4.70
CA TYR A 88 10.98 -3.77 -3.52
C TYR A 88 11.84 -3.31 -2.35
N THR A 89 11.51 -3.80 -1.16
CA THR A 89 12.30 -3.64 0.04
C THR A 89 12.99 -4.97 0.35
N ALA A 90 14.32 -4.96 0.37
CA ALA A 90 15.09 -6.10 0.84
C ALA A 90 15.25 -6.01 2.36
N VAL A 91 15.01 -7.11 3.05
CA VAL A 91 15.12 -7.20 4.51
C VAL A 91 16.06 -8.36 4.89
N THR A 92 16.72 -8.23 6.03
CA THR A 92 17.54 -9.30 6.63
C THR A 92 16.87 -9.79 7.90
N GLY A 93 16.90 -11.10 8.15
CA GLY A 93 16.22 -11.73 9.28
C GLY A 93 15.00 -12.53 8.88
N ASP A 94 14.17 -12.87 9.84
CA ASP A 94 12.96 -13.68 9.63
C ASP A 94 11.69 -12.80 9.66
N PRO A 95 11.09 -12.45 8.51
CA PRO A 95 9.87 -11.65 8.46
C PRO A 95 8.58 -12.47 8.60
N SER A 96 8.63 -13.73 9.00
CA SER A 96 7.46 -14.63 9.07
C SER A 96 6.47 -14.27 10.18
N THR A 97 6.90 -13.46 11.14
CA THR A 97 6.06 -12.96 12.24
C THR A 97 5.98 -11.43 12.19
N ALA A 98 4.95 -10.85 12.80
CA ALA A 98 4.82 -9.39 12.90
C ALA A 98 6.04 -8.74 13.57
N ALA A 99 6.50 -9.29 14.69
CA ALA A 99 7.68 -8.80 15.39
C ALA A 99 8.96 -8.97 14.57
N GLY A 100 9.12 -10.12 13.90
CA GLY A 100 10.25 -10.39 13.02
C GLY A 100 10.30 -9.44 11.82
N LEU A 101 9.16 -9.15 11.20
CA LEU A 101 9.06 -8.18 10.12
C LEU A 101 9.46 -6.77 10.59
N LEU A 102 8.94 -6.31 11.74
CA LEU A 102 9.32 -5.00 12.28
C LEU A 102 10.81 -4.91 12.57
N ALA A 103 11.41 -5.95 13.14
CA ALA A 103 12.83 -6.00 13.37
C ALA A 103 13.64 -5.98 12.05
N ALA A 104 13.17 -6.70 11.04
CA ALA A 104 13.81 -6.76 9.73
C ALA A 104 13.74 -5.43 8.96
N LEU A 105 12.71 -4.62 9.19
CA LEU A 105 12.58 -3.29 8.60
C LEU A 105 13.60 -2.28 9.13
N LEU A 106 14.20 -2.50 10.30
CA LEU A 106 15.23 -1.61 10.84
C LEU A 106 16.54 -1.64 10.05
N GLY A 107 16.84 -2.77 9.39
CA GLY A 107 18.04 -2.96 8.57
C GLY A 107 17.73 -3.12 7.08
N MET A 108 16.61 -2.59 6.62
CA MET A 108 16.15 -2.75 5.24
C MET A 108 16.97 -1.96 4.23
N GLU A 109 17.01 -2.47 3.00
CA GLU A 109 17.52 -1.79 1.83
C GLU A 109 16.36 -1.54 0.86
N LEU A 110 16.25 -0.30 0.37
CA LEU A 110 15.27 0.05 -0.65
C LEU A 110 15.87 -0.17 -2.02
N VAL A 111 15.21 -0.98 -2.85
CA VAL A 111 15.54 -1.13 -4.26
C VAL A 111 14.49 -0.39 -5.09
N PRO A 112 14.74 0.90 -5.39
CA PRO A 112 13.79 1.72 -6.13
C PRO A 112 13.80 1.35 -7.61
N GLY A 113 12.62 1.38 -8.22
CA GLY A 113 12.42 1.20 -9.66
C GLY A 113 11.18 1.93 -10.12
N ARG A 114 10.96 1.95 -11.43
CA ARG A 114 9.77 2.60 -12.02
C ARG A 114 9.03 1.64 -12.92
N ALA A 115 7.72 1.54 -12.74
CA ALA A 115 6.87 0.81 -13.66
C ALA A 115 6.88 1.47 -15.05
N SER A 116 6.99 0.66 -16.10
CA SER A 116 6.98 1.14 -17.48
C SER A 116 5.67 1.89 -17.77
N VAL A 117 5.78 3.01 -18.51
CA VAL A 117 4.61 3.77 -18.98
C VAL A 117 3.68 2.90 -19.82
N VAL A 118 4.24 2.01 -20.64
CA VAL A 118 3.48 1.08 -21.47
C VAL A 118 2.61 0.16 -20.62
N VAL A 119 3.15 -0.41 -19.55
CA VAL A 119 2.40 -1.29 -18.64
C VAL A 119 1.32 -0.52 -17.88
N ARG A 120 1.58 0.74 -17.54
CA ARG A 120 0.57 1.61 -16.89
C ARG A 120 -0.64 1.87 -17.80
N VAL A 121 -0.42 2.06 -19.09
CA VAL A 121 -1.49 2.27 -20.08
C VAL A 121 -2.22 0.95 -20.37
N LEU A 122 -1.52 -0.17 -20.44
CA LEU A 122 -2.12 -1.47 -20.71
C LEU A 122 -2.98 -1.99 -19.54
N THR A 123 -2.69 -1.62 -18.30
CA THR A 123 -3.46 -2.07 -17.12
C THR A 123 -4.95 -1.68 -17.18
N PRO A 124 -5.35 -0.43 -17.49
CA PRO A 124 -6.76 -0.08 -17.67
C PRO A 124 -7.44 -0.87 -18.80
N VAL A 125 -6.75 -1.06 -19.93
CA VAL A 125 -7.24 -1.83 -21.07
C VAL A 125 -7.49 -3.28 -20.67
N ALA A 126 -6.54 -3.91 -19.99
CA ALA A 126 -6.69 -5.26 -19.47
C ALA A 126 -7.87 -5.39 -18.50
N LYS A 127 -8.10 -4.39 -17.63
CA LYS A 127 -9.27 -4.35 -16.72
C LYS A 127 -10.59 -4.27 -17.49
N VAL A 128 -10.66 -3.48 -18.55
CA VAL A 128 -11.87 -3.39 -19.41
C VAL A 128 -12.12 -4.74 -20.09
N ILE A 129 -11.10 -5.35 -20.68
CA ILE A 129 -11.21 -6.67 -21.32
C ILE A 129 -11.64 -7.73 -20.30
N GLN A 130 -11.08 -7.74 -19.11
CA GLN A 130 -11.45 -8.69 -18.04
C GLN A 130 -12.92 -8.50 -17.62
N ARG A 131 -13.38 -7.26 -17.48
CA ARG A 131 -14.80 -6.98 -17.20
C ARG A 131 -15.71 -7.45 -18.32
N ALA A 132 -15.36 -7.21 -19.58
CA ALA A 132 -16.12 -7.67 -20.75
C ALA A 132 -16.19 -9.21 -20.84
N ARG A 133 -15.16 -9.91 -20.35
CA ARG A 133 -15.13 -11.39 -20.26
C ARG A 133 -15.84 -11.97 -19.03
N GLY A 134 -16.55 -11.15 -18.25
CA GLY A 134 -17.27 -11.61 -17.06
C GLY A 134 -16.39 -11.82 -15.82
N ASN A 135 -15.07 -11.59 -15.91
CA ASN A 135 -14.14 -11.66 -14.79
C ASN A 135 -14.13 -10.38 -13.95
N GLY A 136 -15.33 -9.82 -13.68
CA GLY A 136 -15.49 -8.72 -12.75
C GLY A 136 -15.21 -9.16 -11.31
N ARG A 137 -15.01 -8.18 -10.41
CA ARG A 137 -14.95 -8.47 -8.97
C ARG A 137 -16.21 -9.25 -8.59
N VAL A 138 -16.04 -10.35 -7.86
CA VAL A 138 -17.16 -11.11 -7.29
C VAL A 138 -18.05 -10.13 -6.54
N ALA A 139 -19.30 -9.94 -7.02
CA ALA A 139 -20.25 -9.11 -6.32
C ALA A 139 -20.47 -9.70 -4.93
N ARG A 140 -20.38 -8.86 -3.88
CA ARG A 140 -20.71 -9.30 -2.52
C ARG A 140 -22.13 -9.86 -2.56
N ARG A 141 -22.27 -11.14 -2.26
CA ARG A 141 -23.58 -11.75 -2.08
C ARG A 141 -24.16 -11.14 -0.80
N PRO A 142 -25.33 -10.46 -0.85
CA PRO A 142 -25.99 -10.06 0.38
C PRO A 142 -26.30 -11.33 1.18
N ASP A 143 -26.01 -11.33 2.48
CA ASP A 143 -26.46 -12.39 3.38
C ASP A 143 -28.00 -12.37 3.47
N ALA A 144 -28.57 -13.43 3.99
CA ALA A 144 -30.04 -13.58 4.10
C ALA A 144 -30.69 -12.49 4.98
N THR A 145 -29.89 -11.62 5.63
CA THR A 145 -30.35 -10.49 6.47
C THR A 145 -30.17 -9.14 5.78
N GLY A 146 -29.69 -9.11 4.53
CA GLY A 146 -29.45 -7.86 3.77
C GLY A 146 -28.21 -7.07 4.23
N ARG A 147 -27.39 -7.59 5.14
CA ARG A 147 -26.14 -6.98 5.55
C ARG A 147 -24.97 -7.55 4.73
N ALA A 148 -24.09 -6.68 4.24
CA ALA A 148 -22.87 -7.10 3.57
C ALA A 148 -21.91 -7.71 4.59
N SER A 149 -21.73 -9.04 4.56
CA SER A 149 -20.72 -9.74 5.35
C SER A 149 -19.33 -9.42 4.80
N VAL A 150 -18.43 -8.97 5.66
CA VAL A 150 -17.00 -8.86 5.38
C VAL A 150 -16.37 -10.21 5.72
N ARG A 151 -15.94 -10.94 4.70
CA ARG A 151 -14.98 -12.05 4.82
C ARG A 151 -13.67 -11.65 4.19
#